data_43400087c6711b98cdd31434e09a4e0f
#
_entry.id   43400087c6711b98cdd31434e09a4e0f
#
_cell.length_a   1.000
_cell.length_b   1.000
_cell.length_c   1.000
_cell.angle_alpha   90.00
_cell.angle_beta   90.00
_cell.angle_gamma   90.00
#
_symmetry.space_group_name_H-M   'P 1'
#
loop_
_entity.id
_entity.type
_entity.pdbx_description
1 polymer ?
#
loop_
_entity_poly.entity_id
_entity_poly.type
_entity_poly.pdbx_seq_one_letter_code
_entity_poly.pdbx_strand_id
1 'polypeptide(L)'
;SYSSFSHSFTTGRQTLLTWFTANITIDGETFITTLTLAGPSDVWLAIGFGNQEMNGTDIFMTDGNTIRDAFSEPGPSTSLERPIPPADDSSNESGDWTLISNTVSDNERTIVATRNNDTQDSQDYVFSASAGSLSIIYAMGGTSTYAWHGPENRGGTALSVTTLGISKNSLLNFEIYPNPGLDVLNIQLPTGVEKAEVGVFDFTGRLVSSKTISSNDSTLDVQKISKGIYIIRVATNSKIGVQRFIKK
;
A
#
# COMPACT_ATOMS: atom_id res chain seq x y z
N SER A 1 -1.60 -22.52 -17.00
CA SER A 1 -1.20 -21.11 -16.86
C SER A 1 -1.42 -20.69 -15.42
N TYR A 2 -0.32 -20.50 -14.70
CA TYR A 2 -0.38 -19.93 -13.36
C TYR A 2 -0.72 -18.43 -13.50
N SER A 3 -1.88 -18.02 -13.04
CA SER A 3 -2.17 -16.60 -12.87
C SER A 3 -1.39 -16.11 -11.65
N SER A 4 -0.32 -15.37 -11.88
CA SER A 4 0.36 -14.61 -10.84
C SER A 4 -0.61 -13.59 -10.28
N PHE A 5 -0.76 -13.57 -8.97
CA PHE A 5 -1.66 -12.62 -8.29
C PHE A 5 -0.84 -11.52 -7.68
N SER A 6 -1.12 -10.30 -8.09
CA SER A 6 -0.52 -9.11 -7.53
C SER A 6 -0.94 -8.87 -6.10
N HIS A 7 0.03 -8.60 -5.28
CA HIS A 7 -0.20 -8.09 -3.94
C HIS A 7 0.72 -6.90 -3.73
N SER A 8 0.13 -5.73 -3.55
CA SER A 8 0.84 -4.58 -3.01
C SER A 8 0.71 -4.56 -1.50
N PHE A 9 1.79 -4.22 -0.84
CA PHE A 9 1.88 -4.11 0.61
C PHE A 9 2.20 -2.66 0.98
N THR A 10 1.69 -2.19 2.12
CA THR A 10 1.91 -0.82 2.57
C THR A 10 2.07 -0.76 4.07
N THR A 11 2.83 0.24 4.53
CA THR A 11 2.85 0.62 5.95
C THR A 11 1.66 1.52 6.33
N GLY A 12 0.93 2.06 5.33
CA GLY A 12 0.07 3.20 5.53
C GLY A 12 0.87 4.47 5.89
N ARG A 13 0.20 5.62 5.96
CA ARG A 13 0.85 6.87 6.40
C ARG A 13 1.14 6.78 7.89
N GLN A 14 2.42 6.80 8.26
CA GLN A 14 2.90 6.77 9.65
C GLN A 14 3.49 8.12 10.04
N THR A 15 3.14 8.63 11.21
CA THR A 15 3.77 9.82 11.80
C THR A 15 5.02 9.38 12.55
N LEU A 16 6.18 9.85 12.12
CA LEU A 16 7.49 9.52 12.68
C LEU A 16 7.93 10.56 13.73
N LEU A 17 7.81 11.83 13.38
CA LEU A 17 7.98 12.99 14.24
C LEU A 17 6.81 13.93 14.02
N THR A 18 6.64 14.94 14.89
CA THR A 18 5.69 16.01 14.62
C THR A 18 6.01 16.61 13.25
N TRP A 19 5.02 16.60 12.33
CA TRP A 19 5.15 17.10 10.95
C TRP A 19 6.01 16.24 9.99
N PHE A 20 6.55 15.12 10.43
CA PHE A 20 7.26 14.19 9.55
C PHE A 20 6.52 12.87 9.46
N THR A 21 6.10 12.49 8.27
CA THR A 21 5.36 11.24 8.01
C THR A 21 5.99 10.46 6.86
N ALA A 22 5.83 9.14 6.90
CA ALA A 22 6.24 8.24 5.83
C ALA A 22 5.13 7.26 5.48
N ASN A 23 5.05 6.88 4.21
CA ASN A 23 4.31 5.74 3.71
C ASN A 23 5.18 4.97 2.72
N ILE A 24 5.26 3.66 2.89
CA ILE A 24 6.04 2.77 2.03
C ILE A 24 5.07 1.75 1.44
N THR A 25 5.01 1.69 0.11
CA THR A 25 4.22 0.71 -0.64
C THR A 25 5.16 -0.19 -1.41
N ILE A 26 5.04 -1.49 -1.22
CA ILE A 26 5.88 -2.51 -1.85
C ILE A 26 5.01 -3.33 -2.79
N ASP A 27 5.25 -3.22 -4.08
CA ASP A 27 4.50 -3.96 -5.11
C ASP A 27 5.23 -5.25 -5.48
N GLY A 28 4.57 -6.39 -5.28
CA GLY A 28 5.13 -7.71 -5.58
C GLY A 28 4.97 -8.15 -7.04
N GLU A 29 4.22 -7.41 -7.87
CA GLU A 29 4.09 -7.68 -9.32
C GLU A 29 5.08 -6.89 -10.15
N THR A 30 5.12 -5.58 -9.92
CA THR A 30 6.02 -4.68 -10.63
C THR A 30 7.42 -4.69 -10.04
N PHE A 31 7.58 -5.28 -8.84
CA PHE A 31 8.82 -5.29 -8.07
C PHE A 31 9.34 -3.89 -7.76
N ILE A 32 8.43 -2.94 -7.55
CA ILE A 32 8.75 -1.54 -7.25
C ILE A 32 8.30 -1.19 -5.84
N THR A 33 9.19 -0.57 -5.10
CA THR A 33 8.87 0.12 -3.84
C THR A 33 8.63 1.60 -4.12
N THR A 34 7.53 2.13 -3.58
CA THR A 34 7.20 3.55 -3.58
C THR A 34 7.29 4.10 -2.17
N LEU A 35 8.15 5.09 -2.00
CA LEU A 35 8.30 5.86 -0.78
C LEU A 35 7.59 7.20 -0.92
N THR A 36 6.75 7.55 0.04
CA THR A 36 6.17 8.89 0.18
C THR A 36 6.61 9.46 1.53
N LEU A 37 7.38 10.54 1.51
CA LEU A 37 7.74 11.31 2.70
C LEU A 37 7.02 12.66 2.69
N ALA A 38 6.53 13.09 3.84
CA ALA A 38 6.01 14.44 4.00
C ALA A 38 6.51 15.05 5.31
N GLY A 39 6.94 16.30 5.25
CA GLY A 39 7.50 17.02 6.39
C GLY A 39 7.70 18.50 6.10
N PRO A 40 8.26 19.28 7.04
CA PRO A 40 8.51 20.70 6.83
C PRO A 40 9.34 20.95 5.57
N SER A 41 8.97 21.97 4.80
CA SER A 41 9.57 22.23 3.47
C SER A 41 10.95 22.87 3.52
N ASP A 42 11.37 23.37 4.67
CA ASP A 42 12.60 24.10 4.90
C ASP A 42 13.71 23.29 5.59
N VAL A 43 13.48 21.99 5.79
CA VAL A 43 14.45 21.08 6.41
C VAL A 43 14.76 19.89 5.50
N TRP A 44 15.91 19.24 5.72
CA TRP A 44 16.18 17.94 5.11
C TRP A 44 15.47 16.83 5.88
N LEU A 45 15.08 15.78 5.17
CA LEU A 45 14.42 14.58 5.69
C LEU A 45 15.21 13.34 5.31
N ALA A 46 15.23 12.34 6.19
CA ALA A 46 15.83 11.04 5.92
C ALA A 46 15.04 9.90 6.55
N ILE A 47 15.05 8.76 5.87
CA ILE A 47 14.54 7.48 6.36
C ILE A 47 15.51 6.37 5.97
N GLY A 48 15.84 5.50 6.92
CA GLY A 48 16.67 4.32 6.68
C GLY A 48 15.89 3.03 6.89
N PHE A 49 16.31 1.97 6.24
CA PHE A 49 15.56 0.72 6.12
C PHE A 49 16.33 -0.48 6.69
N GLY A 50 15.59 -1.47 7.20
CA GLY A 50 16.11 -2.74 7.65
C GLY A 50 16.68 -2.75 9.06
N ASN A 51 16.92 -1.59 9.67
CA ASN A 51 17.53 -1.45 10.98
C ASN A 51 16.81 -0.40 11.83
N GLN A 52 17.05 -0.39 13.14
CA GLN A 52 16.61 0.66 14.07
C GLN A 52 17.79 1.49 14.62
N GLU A 53 18.97 1.28 14.07
CA GLU A 53 20.22 2.01 14.39
C GLU A 53 20.85 2.49 13.09
N MET A 54 21.63 3.56 13.18
CA MET A 54 22.25 4.21 12.02
C MET A 54 23.27 3.30 11.32
N ASN A 55 23.96 2.44 12.07
CA ASN A 55 25.12 1.70 11.63
C ASN A 55 24.75 0.57 10.64
N GLY A 56 25.31 0.57 9.44
CA GLY A 56 25.02 -0.43 8.42
C GLY A 56 23.61 -0.33 7.86
N THR A 57 23.08 0.88 7.67
CA THR A 57 21.71 1.12 7.25
C THR A 57 21.69 1.83 5.90
N ASP A 58 20.89 1.30 4.98
CA ASP A 58 20.47 1.94 3.73
C ASP A 58 19.54 3.11 4.04
N ILE A 59 19.82 4.30 3.49
CA ILE A 59 19.16 5.55 3.87
C ILE A 59 18.77 6.37 2.62
N PHE A 60 17.48 6.63 2.48
CA PHE A 60 16.98 7.66 1.58
C PHE A 60 17.02 9.02 2.26
N MET A 61 17.59 10.02 1.59
CA MET A 61 17.66 11.41 2.09
C MET A 61 17.15 12.40 1.05
N THR A 62 16.64 13.54 1.52
CA THR A 62 16.31 14.68 0.65
C THR A 62 16.57 16.01 1.38
N ASP A 63 17.19 16.96 0.68
CA ASP A 63 17.35 18.36 1.11
C ASP A 63 16.19 19.24 0.62
N GLY A 64 15.25 18.63 -0.09
CA GLY A 64 14.12 19.28 -0.72
C GLY A 64 14.36 19.73 -2.15
N ASN A 65 15.59 19.70 -2.67
CA ASN A 65 15.91 19.96 -4.07
C ASN A 65 16.36 18.68 -4.77
N THR A 66 17.12 17.87 -4.06
CA THR A 66 17.67 16.61 -4.53
C THR A 66 17.25 15.46 -3.63
N ILE A 67 17.38 14.24 -4.14
CA ILE A 67 17.32 13.02 -3.36
C ILE A 67 18.70 12.38 -3.34
N ARG A 68 18.99 11.64 -2.27
CA ARG A 68 20.23 10.91 -2.10
C ARG A 68 19.93 9.49 -1.64
N ASP A 69 20.51 8.51 -2.29
CA ASP A 69 20.72 7.18 -1.81
C ASP A 69 22.02 7.17 -1.00
N ALA A 70 22.01 6.58 0.19
CA ALA A 70 23.14 6.65 1.07
C ALA A 70 23.23 5.44 1.97
N PHE A 71 24.44 5.00 2.25
CA PHE A 71 24.68 3.91 3.18
C PHE A 71 25.50 4.41 4.38
N SER A 72 25.01 4.10 5.58
CA SER A 72 25.73 4.38 6.80
C SER A 72 26.70 3.24 7.12
N GLU A 73 27.96 3.39 6.70
CA GLU A 73 28.99 2.39 6.98
C GLU A 73 29.12 2.06 8.47
N PRO A 74 29.37 0.78 8.82
CA PRO A 74 29.71 0.37 10.17
C PRO A 74 30.95 1.11 10.67
N GLY A 75 30.84 1.75 11.81
CA GLY A 75 31.98 2.44 12.42
C GLY A 75 31.68 2.86 13.86
N PRO A 76 32.68 3.19 14.66
CA PRO A 76 32.44 3.64 16.03
C PRO A 76 31.59 4.93 15.99
N SER A 77 30.50 4.94 16.74
CA SER A 77 29.53 6.03 16.86
C SER A 77 30.11 7.35 17.44
N THR A 78 31.41 7.38 17.69
CA THR A 78 32.13 8.49 18.29
C THR A 78 32.72 9.47 17.26
N SER A 79 32.58 9.19 15.97
CA SER A 79 33.10 10.10 14.95
C SER A 79 32.14 11.26 14.70
N LEU A 80 32.41 12.37 15.35
CA LEU A 80 31.81 13.69 15.02
C LEU A 80 32.19 14.18 13.61
N GLU A 81 33.00 13.39 12.88
CA GLU A 81 33.57 13.76 11.57
C GLU A 81 32.72 13.30 10.38
N ARG A 82 31.61 12.55 10.59
CA ARG A 82 30.71 12.14 9.51
C ARG A 82 29.34 12.82 9.67
N PRO A 83 29.20 14.08 9.27
CA PRO A 83 27.94 14.82 9.43
C PRO A 83 26.82 14.30 8.53
N ILE A 84 27.14 13.54 7.46
CA ILE A 84 26.21 13.07 6.45
C ILE A 84 26.65 11.67 6.01
N PRO A 85 25.75 10.67 5.90
CA PRO A 85 26.06 9.40 5.24
C PRO A 85 26.54 9.64 3.81
N PRO A 86 27.61 8.98 3.36
CA PRO A 86 28.03 9.07 1.96
C PRO A 86 26.93 8.51 1.05
N ALA A 87 26.91 8.94 -0.22
CA ALA A 87 26.17 8.24 -1.25
C ALA A 87 26.78 6.84 -1.39
N ASP A 88 25.94 5.81 -1.51
CA ASP A 88 26.40 4.43 -1.74
C ASP A 88 26.86 4.24 -3.18
N ASP A 89 26.19 4.88 -4.13
CA ASP A 89 26.61 4.94 -5.52
C ASP A 89 27.55 6.12 -5.81
N SER A 90 28.78 5.83 -6.14
CA SER A 90 29.80 6.84 -6.43
C SER A 90 29.54 7.69 -7.68
N SER A 91 28.65 7.26 -8.58
CA SER A 91 28.38 7.89 -9.87
C SER A 91 27.11 8.75 -9.89
N ASN A 92 26.21 8.57 -8.93
CA ASN A 92 24.92 9.22 -8.89
C ASN A 92 24.44 9.39 -7.43
N GLU A 93 24.22 10.59 -6.97
CA GLU A 93 23.74 10.83 -5.60
C GLU A 93 22.34 10.27 -5.33
N SER A 94 21.49 10.15 -6.36
CA SER A 94 20.15 9.55 -6.23
C SER A 94 20.17 8.02 -6.17
N GLY A 95 21.30 7.39 -6.51
CA GLY A 95 21.47 5.93 -6.55
C GLY A 95 20.39 5.26 -7.37
N ASP A 96 19.78 4.24 -6.80
CA ASP A 96 18.68 3.47 -7.38
C ASP A 96 17.29 4.14 -7.22
N TRP A 97 17.18 5.23 -6.44
CA TRP A 97 15.94 5.96 -6.29
C TRP A 97 15.65 6.91 -7.45
N THR A 98 14.43 6.84 -7.95
CA THR A 98 13.88 7.76 -8.96
C THR A 98 12.86 8.69 -8.31
N LEU A 99 13.11 10.01 -8.38
CA LEU A 99 12.17 11.02 -7.93
C LEU A 99 10.95 11.10 -8.86
N ILE A 100 9.76 10.86 -8.36
CA ILE A 100 8.50 10.90 -9.10
C ILE A 100 7.82 12.26 -8.94
N SER A 101 7.77 12.78 -7.73
CA SER A 101 7.22 14.11 -7.46
C SER A 101 7.82 14.76 -6.23
N ASN A 102 7.85 16.09 -6.26
CA ASN A 102 8.27 16.94 -5.17
C ASN A 102 7.36 18.16 -5.15
N THR A 103 6.47 18.23 -4.18
CA THR A 103 5.46 19.28 -4.08
C THR A 103 5.52 19.93 -2.71
N VAL A 104 5.23 21.22 -2.67
CA VAL A 104 5.13 22.01 -1.44
C VAL A 104 3.76 22.67 -1.38
N SER A 105 3.06 22.47 -0.26
CA SER A 105 1.80 23.16 0.07
C SER A 105 1.78 23.46 1.56
N ASP A 106 1.40 24.67 1.94
CA ASP A 106 1.25 25.09 3.35
C ASP A 106 2.48 24.80 4.24
N ASN A 107 3.69 25.03 3.72
CA ASN A 107 4.98 24.73 4.36
C ASN A 107 5.25 23.22 4.58
N GLU A 108 4.40 22.32 4.08
CA GLU A 108 4.67 20.90 4.03
C GLU A 108 5.22 20.53 2.63
N ARG A 109 6.33 19.81 2.59
CA ARG A 109 6.87 19.17 1.40
C ARG A 109 6.43 17.73 1.37
N THR A 110 5.96 17.27 0.21
CA THR A 110 5.72 15.86 -0.07
C THR A 110 6.64 15.40 -1.19
N ILE A 111 7.45 14.41 -0.92
CA ILE A 111 8.33 13.71 -1.87
C ILE A 111 7.74 12.34 -2.15
N VAL A 112 7.67 11.96 -3.43
CA VAL A 112 7.40 10.58 -3.85
C VAL A 112 8.59 10.11 -4.68
N ALA A 113 9.17 8.99 -4.28
CA ALA A 113 10.27 8.35 -4.98
C ALA A 113 10.00 6.84 -5.12
N THR A 114 10.58 6.23 -6.13
CA THR A 114 10.46 4.78 -6.39
C THR A 114 11.83 4.15 -6.56
N ARG A 115 11.93 2.87 -6.19
CA ARG A 115 13.11 2.02 -6.39
C ARG A 115 12.68 0.59 -6.66
N ASN A 116 13.48 -0.20 -7.33
CA ASN A 116 13.28 -1.66 -7.39
C ASN A 116 13.27 -2.25 -5.97
N ASN A 117 12.43 -3.26 -5.73
CA ASN A 117 12.41 -3.95 -4.44
C ASN A 117 13.76 -4.57 -4.09
N ASP A 118 14.46 -5.06 -5.10
CA ASP A 118 15.83 -5.59 -5.04
C ASP A 118 16.62 -4.92 -6.16
N THR A 119 17.58 -4.09 -5.82
CA THR A 119 18.47 -3.37 -6.74
C THR A 119 19.67 -4.21 -7.15
N GLN A 120 19.91 -5.31 -6.42
CA GLN A 120 21.10 -6.14 -6.48
C GLN A 120 22.39 -5.45 -5.99
N ASP A 121 22.27 -4.28 -5.39
CA ASP A 121 23.33 -3.67 -4.61
C ASP A 121 23.37 -4.25 -3.18
N SER A 122 24.56 -4.54 -2.70
CA SER A 122 24.76 -5.15 -1.38
C SER A 122 24.58 -4.18 -0.21
N GLN A 123 24.58 -2.88 -0.47
CA GLN A 123 24.36 -1.83 0.50
C GLN A 123 22.87 -1.46 0.61
N ASP A 124 22.08 -1.86 -0.37
CA ASP A 124 20.66 -1.61 -0.44
C ASP A 124 19.82 -2.60 0.37
N TYR A 125 18.80 -2.09 1.01
CA TYR A 125 17.79 -2.93 1.66
C TYR A 125 16.85 -3.57 0.65
N VAL A 126 16.71 -4.89 0.68
CA VAL A 126 15.76 -5.63 -0.16
C VAL A 126 14.36 -5.57 0.47
N PHE A 127 13.44 -4.89 -0.20
CA PHE A 127 12.06 -4.78 0.24
C PHE A 127 11.27 -6.06 -0.04
N SER A 128 10.71 -6.66 1.00
CA SER A 128 9.91 -7.88 0.87
C SER A 128 8.43 -7.55 0.63
N ALA A 129 7.89 -8.02 -0.48
CA ALA A 129 6.46 -7.95 -0.77
C ALA A 129 5.70 -9.05 0.01
N SER A 130 5.72 -8.95 1.34
CA SER A 130 5.00 -9.82 2.26
C SER A 130 4.55 -9.04 3.49
N ALA A 131 3.42 -9.46 4.10
CA ALA A 131 3.01 -8.89 5.37
C ALA A 131 4.05 -9.17 6.46
N GLY A 132 4.28 -8.21 7.34
CA GLY A 132 5.30 -8.35 8.37
C GLY A 132 5.64 -7.05 9.07
N SER A 133 6.90 -6.90 9.41
CA SER A 133 7.45 -5.73 10.09
C SER A 133 8.66 -5.22 9.32
N LEU A 134 8.69 -3.91 9.07
CA LEU A 134 9.81 -3.19 8.47
C LEU A 134 10.45 -2.31 9.55
N SER A 135 11.68 -2.64 9.95
CA SER A 135 12.46 -1.77 10.82
C SER A 135 12.95 -0.55 10.06
N ILE A 136 12.81 0.63 10.64
CA ILE A 136 13.26 1.90 10.07
C ILE A 136 13.96 2.77 11.11
N ILE A 137 14.85 3.62 10.62
CA ILE A 137 15.29 4.83 11.31
C ILE A 137 14.78 6.04 10.54
N TYR A 138 14.69 7.18 11.21
CA TYR A 138 14.29 8.42 10.59
C TYR A 138 14.95 9.62 11.27
N ALA A 139 15.18 10.68 10.49
CA ALA A 139 15.71 11.93 11.01
C ALA A 139 15.25 13.11 10.14
N MET A 140 15.24 14.31 10.74
CA MET A 140 15.07 15.56 10.03
C MET A 140 16.07 16.61 10.53
N GLY A 141 16.44 17.53 9.66
CA GLY A 141 17.33 18.63 9.99
C GLY A 141 16.65 19.82 10.66
N GLY A 142 17.46 20.80 11.04
CA GLY A 142 16.96 22.12 11.41
C GLY A 142 16.90 23.09 10.23
N THR A 143 17.47 22.72 9.08
CA THR A 143 17.51 23.47 7.82
C THR A 143 17.52 22.50 6.65
N SER A 144 17.41 22.98 5.42
CA SER A 144 17.58 22.18 4.20
C SER A 144 19.01 21.70 3.96
N THR A 145 20.01 22.33 4.57
CA THR A 145 21.41 21.87 4.44
C THR A 145 21.63 20.63 5.29
N TYR A 146 22.16 19.57 4.69
CA TYR A 146 22.51 18.34 5.41
C TYR A 146 23.51 18.64 6.53
N ALA A 147 23.13 18.30 7.74
CA ALA A 147 23.92 18.49 8.94
C ALA A 147 23.45 17.51 10.02
N TRP A 148 24.06 17.53 11.18
CA TRP A 148 23.63 16.73 12.30
C TRP A 148 22.18 17.08 12.74
N HIS A 149 21.31 16.08 12.79
CA HIS A 149 19.88 16.20 13.13
C HIS A 149 19.59 16.58 14.59
N GLY A 150 20.59 16.56 15.50
CA GLY A 150 20.34 16.66 16.93
C GLY A 150 19.72 15.40 17.54
N PRO A 151 19.61 15.35 18.86
CA PRO A 151 19.07 14.17 19.56
C PRO A 151 17.55 14.03 19.45
N GLU A 152 16.82 15.15 19.30
CA GLU A 152 15.35 15.18 19.35
C GLU A 152 14.68 14.94 17.98
N ASN A 153 15.42 15.10 16.88
CA ASN A 153 14.91 15.04 15.52
C ASN A 153 15.22 13.71 14.83
N ARG A 154 15.29 12.63 15.59
CA ARG A 154 15.60 11.29 15.08
C ARG A 154 14.89 10.21 15.89
N GLY A 155 14.78 9.03 15.32
CA GLY A 155 14.29 7.85 16.01
C GLY A 155 14.42 6.60 15.18
N GLY A 156 14.06 5.48 15.80
CA GLY A 156 13.95 4.19 15.14
C GLY A 156 12.67 3.50 15.61
N THR A 157 12.01 2.80 14.70
CA THR A 157 10.79 2.05 14.99
C THR A 157 10.61 0.90 14.00
N ALA A 158 9.62 0.05 14.28
CA ALA A 158 9.19 -0.98 13.34
C ALA A 158 7.79 -0.64 12.85
N LEU A 159 7.63 -0.57 11.53
CA LEU A 159 6.35 -0.35 10.87
C LEU A 159 5.69 -1.67 10.53
N SER A 160 4.38 -1.78 10.77
CA SER A 160 3.60 -2.93 10.29
C SER A 160 3.36 -2.80 8.79
N VAL A 161 3.74 -3.83 8.04
CA VAL A 161 3.50 -3.93 6.59
C VAL A 161 2.29 -4.83 6.37
N THR A 162 1.25 -4.30 5.76
CA THR A 162 -0.02 -4.99 5.52
C THR A 162 -0.37 -4.99 4.04
N THR A 163 -1.20 -5.93 3.61
CA THR A 163 -1.71 -5.97 2.23
C THR A 163 -2.56 -4.73 1.91
N LEU A 164 -2.26 -4.08 0.78
CA LEU A 164 -3.15 -3.12 0.14
C LEU A 164 -4.12 -3.90 -0.75
N GLY A 165 -5.38 -3.87 -0.41
CA GLY A 165 -6.42 -4.41 -1.27
C GLY A 165 -7.31 -5.43 -0.59
N ILE A 166 -8.39 -5.76 -1.26
CA ILE A 166 -9.28 -6.87 -0.89
C ILE A 166 -8.50 -8.15 -1.17
N SER A 167 -8.11 -8.88 -0.12
CA SER A 167 -7.51 -10.20 -0.33
C SER A 167 -8.47 -11.04 -1.18
N LYS A 168 -7.97 -11.78 -2.17
CA LYS A 168 -8.80 -12.66 -3.00
C LYS A 168 -9.54 -13.72 -2.18
N ASN A 169 -9.07 -14.01 -0.98
CA ASN A 169 -9.80 -14.84 -0.01
C ASN A 169 -11.08 -14.18 0.49
N SER A 170 -11.27 -12.87 0.24
CA SER A 170 -12.54 -12.16 0.52
C SER A 170 -13.53 -12.18 -0.66
N LEU A 171 -13.15 -12.69 -1.83
CA LEU A 171 -14.08 -12.85 -2.95
C LEU A 171 -14.95 -14.09 -2.74
N LEU A 172 -16.27 -13.87 -2.80
CA LEU A 172 -17.27 -14.94 -2.80
C LEU A 172 -17.54 -15.37 -4.25
N ASN A 173 -17.09 -16.56 -4.63
CA ASN A 173 -17.49 -17.14 -5.90
C ASN A 173 -18.89 -17.75 -5.73
N PHE A 174 -19.85 -17.31 -6.53
CA PHE A 174 -21.21 -17.85 -6.56
C PHE A 174 -21.71 -17.88 -8.00
N GLU A 175 -22.73 -18.67 -8.27
CA GLU A 175 -23.36 -18.76 -9.59
C GLU A 175 -24.80 -18.26 -9.53
N ILE A 176 -25.27 -17.69 -10.65
CA ILE A 176 -26.64 -17.25 -10.82
C ILE A 176 -27.27 -17.89 -12.05
N TYR A 177 -28.47 -18.42 -11.92
CA TYR A 177 -29.19 -19.01 -13.04
C TYR A 177 -30.72 -18.94 -12.86
N PRO A 178 -31.47 -18.82 -13.97
CA PRO A 178 -31.01 -18.56 -15.33
C PRO A 178 -30.51 -17.15 -15.51
N ASN A 179 -29.49 -16.99 -16.33
CA ASN A 179 -28.98 -15.65 -16.73
C ASN A 179 -28.72 -15.65 -18.25
N PRO A 180 -29.54 -14.96 -19.07
CA PRO A 180 -30.68 -14.08 -18.72
C PRO A 180 -31.87 -14.78 -18.06
N GLY A 181 -32.54 -14.07 -17.13
CA GLY A 181 -33.69 -14.57 -16.37
C GLY A 181 -34.96 -13.72 -16.49
N LEU A 182 -36.09 -14.31 -16.12
CA LEU A 182 -37.43 -13.67 -16.13
C LEU A 182 -37.89 -13.34 -14.70
N ASP A 183 -38.44 -14.29 -13.97
CA ASP A 183 -39.17 -14.02 -12.74
C ASP A 183 -38.40 -14.42 -11.48
N VAL A 184 -37.63 -15.48 -11.55
CA VAL A 184 -36.86 -16.02 -10.42
C VAL A 184 -35.41 -16.22 -10.82
N LEU A 185 -34.49 -15.86 -9.96
CA LEU A 185 -33.07 -16.08 -10.06
C LEU A 185 -32.64 -17.03 -8.94
N ASN A 186 -31.97 -18.11 -9.27
CA ASN A 186 -31.32 -18.96 -8.31
C ASN A 186 -29.89 -18.47 -8.08
N ILE A 187 -29.43 -18.52 -6.83
CA ILE A 187 -28.10 -18.10 -6.43
C ILE A 187 -27.43 -19.28 -5.73
N GLN A 188 -26.47 -19.88 -6.40
CA GLN A 188 -25.72 -21.00 -5.83
C GLN A 188 -24.54 -20.49 -5.03
N LEU A 189 -24.63 -20.64 -3.70
CA LEU A 189 -23.54 -20.31 -2.79
C LEU A 189 -22.48 -21.43 -2.79
N PRO A 190 -21.21 -21.09 -2.58
CA PRO A 190 -20.14 -22.09 -2.46
C PRO A 190 -20.30 -22.91 -1.18
N THR A 191 -19.70 -24.08 -1.16
CA THR A 191 -19.68 -24.99 0.01
C THR A 191 -19.16 -24.27 1.25
N GLY A 192 -19.85 -24.44 2.38
CA GLY A 192 -19.50 -23.83 3.66
C GLY A 192 -20.08 -22.43 3.90
N VAL A 193 -20.85 -21.88 2.95
CA VAL A 193 -21.62 -20.65 3.14
C VAL A 193 -23.07 -20.97 3.41
N GLU A 194 -23.48 -20.84 4.66
CA GLU A 194 -24.86 -21.18 5.09
C GLU A 194 -25.83 -20.02 4.85
N LYS A 195 -25.34 -18.78 4.89
CA LYS A 195 -26.18 -17.57 4.81
C LYS A 195 -25.43 -16.42 4.15
N ALA A 196 -26.12 -15.66 3.30
CA ALA A 196 -25.57 -14.48 2.62
C ALA A 196 -26.65 -13.42 2.39
N GLU A 197 -26.25 -12.16 2.33
CA GLU A 197 -27.09 -11.04 1.89
C GLU A 197 -26.93 -10.82 0.40
N VAL A 198 -28.03 -10.72 -0.33
CA VAL A 198 -28.07 -10.45 -1.76
C VAL A 198 -28.65 -9.07 -2.00
N GLY A 199 -27.95 -8.26 -2.77
CA GLY A 199 -28.43 -6.98 -3.27
C GLY A 199 -28.45 -6.97 -4.79
N VAL A 200 -29.53 -6.44 -5.38
CA VAL A 200 -29.67 -6.18 -6.81
C VAL A 200 -29.50 -4.69 -7.04
N PHE A 201 -28.57 -4.30 -7.85
CA PHE A 201 -28.27 -2.89 -8.15
C PHE A 201 -28.49 -2.61 -9.63
N ASP A 202 -29.09 -1.48 -9.95
CA ASP A 202 -29.15 -1.01 -11.32
C ASP A 202 -27.80 -0.42 -11.80
N PHE A 203 -27.72 -0.01 -13.06
CA PHE A 203 -26.48 0.52 -13.66
C PHE A 203 -26.01 1.84 -13.04
N THR A 204 -26.87 2.52 -12.27
CA THR A 204 -26.48 3.73 -11.51
C THR A 204 -25.96 3.43 -10.12
N GLY A 205 -25.93 2.14 -9.71
CA GLY A 205 -25.54 1.69 -8.38
C GLY A 205 -26.65 1.79 -7.33
N ARG A 206 -27.89 2.08 -7.73
CA ARG A 206 -29.04 2.14 -6.81
C ARG A 206 -29.51 0.73 -6.49
N LEU A 207 -29.69 0.43 -5.20
CA LEU A 207 -30.31 -0.82 -4.73
C LEU A 207 -31.77 -0.89 -5.15
N VAL A 208 -32.18 -1.90 -5.92
CA VAL A 208 -33.54 -2.10 -6.41
C VAL A 208 -34.25 -3.27 -5.70
N SER A 209 -33.50 -4.24 -5.17
CA SER A 209 -34.03 -5.36 -4.38
C SER A 209 -32.97 -5.90 -3.45
N SER A 210 -33.35 -6.45 -2.30
CA SER A 210 -32.47 -7.19 -1.41
C SER A 210 -33.18 -8.34 -0.72
N LYS A 211 -32.44 -9.42 -0.44
CA LYS A 211 -32.89 -10.59 0.28
C LYS A 211 -31.74 -11.26 1.01
N THR A 212 -32.01 -11.77 2.19
CA THR A 212 -31.09 -12.73 2.82
C THR A 212 -31.41 -14.13 2.30
N ILE A 213 -30.42 -14.82 1.77
CA ILE A 213 -30.54 -16.21 1.28
C ILE A 213 -29.78 -17.17 2.20
N SER A 214 -30.18 -18.44 2.11
CA SER A 214 -29.51 -19.54 2.80
C SER A 214 -29.39 -20.77 1.88
N SER A 215 -28.68 -21.79 2.34
CA SER A 215 -28.58 -23.07 1.60
C SER A 215 -29.97 -23.71 1.28
N ASN A 216 -30.99 -23.42 2.11
CA ASN A 216 -32.35 -23.94 1.93
C ASN A 216 -33.29 -22.99 1.18
N ASP A 217 -32.95 -21.71 1.06
CA ASP A 217 -33.70 -20.67 0.33
C ASP A 217 -32.70 -19.79 -0.44
N SER A 218 -32.32 -20.24 -1.60
CA SER A 218 -31.32 -19.64 -2.48
C SER A 218 -31.91 -18.92 -3.70
N THR A 219 -33.22 -18.61 -3.66
CA THR A 219 -33.93 -17.95 -4.76
C THR A 219 -34.16 -16.48 -4.49
N LEU A 220 -34.14 -15.67 -5.56
CA LEU A 220 -34.46 -14.25 -5.56
C LEU A 220 -35.60 -13.98 -6.54
N ASP A 221 -36.69 -13.38 -6.06
CA ASP A 221 -37.78 -12.91 -6.92
C ASP A 221 -37.33 -11.62 -7.62
N VAL A 222 -37.33 -11.66 -8.95
CA VAL A 222 -36.94 -10.55 -9.83
C VAL A 222 -38.12 -10.14 -10.76
N GLN A 223 -39.33 -10.62 -10.52
CA GLN A 223 -40.50 -10.36 -11.36
C GLN A 223 -40.82 -8.87 -11.46
N LYS A 224 -40.69 -8.14 -10.35
CA LYS A 224 -41.07 -6.71 -10.23
C LYS A 224 -40.00 -5.74 -10.73
N ILE A 225 -38.81 -6.22 -11.09
CA ILE A 225 -37.78 -5.35 -11.64
C ILE A 225 -37.92 -5.24 -13.15
N SER A 226 -37.63 -4.06 -13.70
CA SER A 226 -37.73 -3.78 -15.13
C SER A 226 -36.71 -4.57 -15.94
N LYS A 227 -36.98 -4.78 -17.23
CA LYS A 227 -35.99 -5.37 -18.16
C LYS A 227 -34.73 -4.51 -18.18
N GLY A 228 -33.55 -5.12 -18.15
CA GLY A 228 -32.29 -4.40 -18.11
C GLY A 228 -31.11 -5.22 -17.60
N ILE A 229 -29.98 -4.53 -17.43
CA ILE A 229 -28.76 -5.10 -16.87
C ILE A 229 -28.64 -4.66 -15.41
N TYR A 230 -28.35 -5.61 -14.54
CA TYR A 230 -28.23 -5.43 -13.10
C TYR A 230 -26.93 -6.04 -12.60
N ILE A 231 -26.48 -5.56 -11.45
CA ILE A 231 -25.40 -6.15 -10.69
C ILE A 231 -25.99 -6.87 -9.48
N ILE A 232 -25.71 -8.15 -9.37
CA ILE A 232 -26.03 -8.95 -8.17
C ILE A 232 -24.81 -8.95 -7.28
N ARG A 233 -24.95 -8.42 -6.07
CA ARG A 233 -23.91 -8.47 -5.02
C ARG A 233 -24.36 -9.46 -3.95
N VAL A 234 -23.51 -10.43 -3.65
CA VAL A 234 -23.72 -11.38 -2.56
C VAL A 234 -22.65 -11.15 -1.50
N ALA A 235 -23.05 -10.94 -0.26
CA ALA A 235 -22.16 -10.62 0.85
C ALA A 235 -22.39 -11.58 2.02
N THR A 236 -21.31 -12.07 2.61
CA THR A 236 -21.26 -12.75 3.90
C THR A 236 -20.55 -11.86 4.92
N ASN A 237 -20.38 -12.32 6.15
CA ASN A 237 -19.62 -11.57 7.17
C ASN A 237 -18.16 -11.30 6.77
N SER A 238 -17.57 -12.10 5.86
CA SER A 238 -16.15 -12.02 5.51
C SER A 238 -15.85 -11.95 4.02
N LYS A 239 -16.86 -12.21 3.15
CA LYS A 239 -16.65 -12.34 1.69
C LYS A 239 -17.73 -11.60 0.92
N ILE A 240 -17.35 -11.03 -0.23
CA ILE A 240 -18.26 -10.35 -1.16
C ILE A 240 -18.04 -10.92 -2.56
N GLY A 241 -19.11 -11.21 -3.27
CA GLY A 241 -19.09 -11.58 -4.68
C GLY A 241 -20.01 -10.67 -5.49
N VAL A 242 -19.69 -10.50 -6.77
CA VAL A 242 -20.47 -9.66 -7.69
C VAL A 242 -20.60 -10.37 -9.04
N GLN A 243 -21.82 -10.41 -9.59
CA GLN A 243 -22.08 -10.91 -10.93
C GLN A 243 -23.07 -10.05 -11.69
N ARG A 244 -22.95 -10.02 -13.02
CA ARG A 244 -23.90 -9.36 -13.92
C ARG A 244 -25.11 -10.23 -14.16
N PHE A 245 -26.30 -9.66 -14.02
CA PHE A 245 -27.59 -10.29 -14.32
C PHE A 245 -28.29 -9.52 -15.45
N ILE A 246 -28.89 -10.26 -16.39
CA ILE A 246 -29.71 -9.73 -17.47
C ILE A 246 -31.17 -10.12 -17.25
N LYS A 247 -32.03 -9.16 -16.95
CA LYS A 247 -33.49 -9.32 -16.82
C LYS A 247 -34.14 -9.17 -18.19
N LYS A 248 -34.88 -10.19 -18.59
CA LYS A 248 -35.70 -10.21 -19.84
C LYS A 248 -37.10 -9.64 -19.67
#